data_07f54a54b42fa98b6507a4d608a653d4
#
_entry.id   07f54a54b42fa98b6507a4d608a653d4
#
_cell.length_a   1.000
_cell.length_b   1.000
_cell.length_c   1.000
_cell.angle_alpha   90.00
_cell.angle_beta   90.00
_cell.angle_gamma   90.00
#
_symmetry.space_group_name_H-M   'P 1'
#
loop_
_entity.id
_entity.type
_entity.pdbx_description
1 polymer ?
#
loop_
_entity_poly.entity_id
_entity_poly.type
_entity_poly.pdbx_seq_one_letter_code
_entity_poly.pdbx_strand_id
1 'polypeptide(L)'
;KIIGKYIVLHEGDKCLMVLRPYQFYAVEKILDRVENSNDNGYIWHTTGAGKTLTSFKAAQLVSELDDVDKVMFVVDRHDLDTQTQAEYEAFEPGAVDSTDNTDELVKRLHSNSKIIITTIQKLNAAVSKQWYSSRIEEIRHSRIVMIFDECHRSHFGECHKNIVKFFDNTQIFGFT
;
A
#
# COMPACT_ATOMS: atom_id res chain seq x y z
N LYS A 1 3.31 -7.29 -25.07
CA LYS A 1 3.06 -6.23 -24.06
C LYS A 1 2.42 -6.76 -22.75
N ILE A 2 1.54 -7.76 -22.79
CA ILE A 2 0.86 -8.29 -21.58
C ILE A 2 1.83 -8.95 -20.61
N ILE A 3 2.77 -9.76 -21.09
CA ILE A 3 3.73 -10.50 -20.24
C ILE A 3 4.57 -9.52 -19.39
N GLY A 4 5.11 -8.46 -19.98
CA GLY A 4 5.95 -7.49 -19.25
C GLY A 4 5.22 -6.73 -18.13
N LYS A 5 3.92 -6.45 -18.31
CA LYS A 5 3.11 -5.74 -17.32
C LYS A 5 2.95 -6.52 -16.00
N TYR A 6 2.93 -7.87 -16.05
CA TYR A 6 2.64 -8.74 -14.90
C TYR A 6 3.84 -9.54 -14.41
N ILE A 7 5.02 -9.17 -14.86
CA ILE A 7 6.28 -9.65 -14.30
C ILE A 7 6.68 -8.73 -13.14
N VAL A 8 7.15 -9.33 -12.07
CA VAL A 8 7.78 -8.63 -10.94
C VAL A 8 9.23 -9.05 -10.89
N LEU A 9 10.14 -8.10 -10.90
CA LEU A 9 11.54 -8.35 -10.64
C LEU A 9 11.73 -8.46 -9.12
N HIS A 10 12.20 -9.60 -8.65
CA HIS A 10 12.64 -9.77 -7.28
C HIS A 10 14.15 -9.53 -7.23
N GLU A 11 14.56 -8.35 -6.81
CA GLU A 11 15.97 -7.93 -6.87
C GLU A 11 16.84 -8.74 -5.91
N GLY A 12 16.31 -9.14 -4.75
CA GLY A 12 17.03 -9.96 -3.77
C GLY A 12 17.49 -11.29 -4.34
N ASP A 13 16.61 -12.02 -5.01
CA ASP A 13 16.89 -13.33 -5.59
C ASP A 13 17.31 -13.23 -7.06
N LYS A 14 17.32 -12.04 -7.65
CA LYS A 14 17.60 -11.79 -9.08
C LYS A 14 16.76 -12.66 -10.01
N CYS A 15 15.50 -12.86 -9.66
CA CYS A 15 14.58 -13.67 -10.45
C CYS A 15 13.37 -12.87 -10.93
N LEU A 16 12.79 -13.33 -12.03
CA LEU A 16 11.54 -12.79 -12.56
C LEU A 16 10.38 -13.65 -12.06
N MET A 17 9.48 -13.04 -11.32
CA MET A 17 8.26 -13.68 -10.84
C MET A 17 7.11 -13.34 -11.78
N VAL A 18 6.31 -14.34 -12.13
CA VAL A 18 5.11 -14.15 -12.97
C VAL A 18 3.89 -14.43 -12.12
N LEU A 19 2.90 -13.53 -12.20
CA LEU A 19 1.65 -13.70 -11.49
C LEU A 19 0.90 -14.96 -11.97
N ARG A 20 0.36 -15.71 -11.04
CA ARG A 20 -0.57 -16.81 -11.33
C ARG A 20 -1.91 -16.25 -11.87
N PRO A 21 -2.70 -17.05 -12.60
CA PRO A 21 -3.94 -16.55 -13.22
C PRO A 21 -4.89 -15.83 -12.24
N TYR A 22 -5.07 -16.35 -11.03
CA TYR A 22 -5.94 -15.72 -10.03
C TYR A 22 -5.37 -14.41 -9.45
N GLN A 23 -4.02 -14.32 -9.34
CA GLN A 23 -3.34 -13.09 -8.91
C GLN A 23 -3.48 -12.02 -9.99
N PHE A 24 -3.27 -12.39 -11.25
CA PHE A 24 -3.51 -11.54 -12.40
C PHE A 24 -4.94 -10.99 -12.39
N TYR A 25 -5.94 -11.87 -12.20
CA TYR A 25 -7.34 -11.46 -12.14
C TYR A 25 -7.63 -10.47 -11.00
N ALA A 26 -7.05 -10.71 -9.82
CA ALA A 26 -7.20 -9.81 -8.67
C ALA A 26 -6.60 -8.42 -8.97
N VAL A 27 -5.39 -8.36 -9.54
CA VAL A 27 -4.72 -7.12 -9.92
C VAL A 27 -5.53 -6.34 -10.95
N GLU A 28 -6.02 -7.01 -12.02
CA GLU A 28 -6.86 -6.38 -13.04
C GLU A 28 -8.16 -5.81 -12.45
N LYS A 29 -8.79 -6.51 -11.51
CA LYS A 29 -9.99 -6.02 -10.83
C LYS A 29 -9.74 -4.81 -9.93
N ILE A 30 -8.56 -4.73 -9.32
CA ILE A 30 -8.16 -3.54 -8.56
C ILE A 30 -7.97 -2.37 -9.52
N LEU A 31 -7.20 -2.56 -10.59
CA LEU A 31 -6.97 -1.51 -11.60
C LEU A 31 -8.28 -1.00 -12.20
N ASP A 32 -9.14 -1.90 -12.70
CA ASP A 32 -10.45 -1.55 -13.25
C ASP A 32 -11.29 -0.73 -12.27
N ARG A 33 -11.25 -1.10 -10.98
CA ARG A 33 -11.98 -0.36 -9.94
C ARG A 33 -11.37 1.00 -9.63
N VAL A 34 -10.05 1.14 -9.66
CA VAL A 34 -9.39 2.43 -9.48
C VAL A 34 -9.66 3.37 -10.65
N GLU A 35 -9.65 2.86 -11.89
CA GLU A 35 -9.88 3.67 -13.08
C GLU A 35 -11.35 4.05 -13.29
N ASN A 36 -12.29 3.19 -12.90
CA ASN A 36 -13.71 3.33 -13.28
C ASN A 36 -14.66 3.56 -12.10
N SER A 37 -14.18 3.57 -10.85
CA SER A 37 -14.99 3.74 -9.65
C SER A 37 -14.15 4.34 -8.52
N ASN A 38 -14.82 4.95 -7.54
CA ASN A 38 -14.22 5.36 -6.27
C ASN A 38 -14.59 4.40 -5.12
N ASP A 39 -15.23 3.27 -5.42
CA ASP A 39 -15.63 2.30 -4.41
C ASP A 39 -14.44 1.53 -3.86
N ASN A 40 -14.46 1.26 -2.57
CA ASN A 40 -13.51 0.40 -1.91
C ASN A 40 -13.60 -1.04 -2.42
N GLY A 41 -12.54 -1.82 -2.26
CA GLY A 41 -12.43 -3.20 -2.68
C GLY A 41 -11.96 -4.13 -1.57
N TYR A 42 -12.24 -5.40 -1.76
CA TYR A 42 -11.81 -6.45 -0.84
C TYR A 42 -11.36 -7.69 -1.61
N ILE A 43 -10.20 -8.21 -1.26
CA ILE A 43 -9.60 -9.36 -1.92
C ILE A 43 -9.39 -10.46 -0.89
N TRP A 44 -10.06 -11.58 -1.11
CA TRP A 44 -9.95 -12.76 -0.28
C TRP A 44 -9.00 -13.77 -0.90
N HIS A 45 -7.84 -13.94 -0.29
CA HIS A 45 -6.85 -14.94 -0.68
C HIS A 45 -6.63 -15.94 0.45
N THR A 46 -6.50 -17.20 0.10
CA THR A 46 -6.09 -18.23 1.07
C THR A 46 -4.65 -18.03 1.52
N THR A 47 -4.29 -18.53 2.70
CA THR A 47 -2.91 -18.53 3.19
C THR A 47 -1.99 -19.21 2.18
N GLY A 48 -0.83 -18.62 1.90
CA GLY A 48 0.12 -19.13 0.91
C GLY A 48 -0.24 -18.84 -0.56
N ALA A 49 -1.32 -18.11 -0.83
CA ALA A 49 -1.70 -17.73 -2.19
C ALA A 49 -0.83 -16.60 -2.79
N GLY A 50 0.20 -16.12 -2.08
CA GLY A 50 1.06 -15.03 -2.53
C GLY A 50 0.36 -13.67 -2.48
N LYS A 51 -0.30 -13.38 -1.37
CA LYS A 51 -0.95 -12.08 -1.11
C LYS A 51 0.02 -10.93 -1.31
N THR A 52 1.20 -11.01 -0.70
CA THR A 52 2.26 -10.00 -0.77
C THR A 52 2.63 -9.64 -2.22
N LEU A 53 2.89 -10.65 -3.05
CA LEU A 53 3.20 -10.43 -4.46
C LEU A 53 2.03 -9.78 -5.22
N THR A 54 0.79 -10.24 -4.96
CA THR A 54 -0.41 -9.72 -5.64
C THR A 54 -0.69 -8.27 -5.25
N SER A 55 -0.67 -7.97 -3.97
CA SER A 55 -0.94 -6.63 -3.43
C SER A 55 0.16 -5.64 -3.82
N PHE A 56 1.42 -6.08 -3.81
CA PHE A 56 2.53 -5.26 -4.25
C PHE A 56 2.44 -4.95 -5.75
N LYS A 57 2.16 -5.96 -6.60
CA LYS A 57 1.99 -5.71 -8.04
C LYS A 57 0.80 -4.80 -8.34
N ALA A 58 -0.29 -4.92 -7.58
CA ALA A 58 -1.40 -3.99 -7.68
C ALA A 58 -0.96 -2.56 -7.32
N ALA A 59 -0.22 -2.38 -6.21
CA ALA A 59 0.32 -1.09 -5.80
C ALA A 59 1.20 -0.47 -6.89
N GLN A 60 2.10 -1.27 -7.48
CA GLN A 60 2.99 -0.82 -8.54
C GLN A 60 2.22 -0.32 -9.76
N LEU A 61 1.26 -1.11 -10.26
CA LEU A 61 0.49 -0.73 -11.45
C LEU A 61 -0.48 0.43 -11.18
N VAL A 62 -1.06 0.50 -9.99
CA VAL A 62 -1.90 1.64 -9.57
C VAL A 62 -1.06 2.92 -9.48
N SER A 63 0.20 2.85 -9.03
CA SER A 63 1.08 4.01 -8.97
C SER A 63 1.49 4.57 -10.34
N GLU A 64 1.35 3.77 -11.41
CA GLU A 64 1.60 4.20 -12.78
C GLU A 64 0.44 5.03 -13.36
N LEU A 65 -0.74 5.04 -12.71
CA LEU A 65 -1.89 5.84 -13.15
C LEU A 65 -1.63 7.33 -12.91
N ASP A 66 -1.99 8.15 -13.90
CA ASP A 66 -1.73 9.60 -13.86
C ASP A 66 -2.57 10.33 -12.83
N ASP A 67 -3.77 9.83 -12.55
CA ASP A 67 -4.73 10.42 -11.61
C ASP A 67 -4.53 9.95 -10.15
N VAL A 68 -3.55 9.09 -9.88
CA VAL A 68 -3.18 8.63 -8.53
C VAL A 68 -1.92 9.36 -8.06
N ASP A 69 -2.05 10.12 -6.98
CA ASP A 69 -0.93 10.87 -6.39
C ASP A 69 -0.03 9.98 -5.54
N LYS A 70 -0.62 9.11 -4.72
CA LYS A 70 0.09 8.21 -3.81
C LYS A 70 -0.58 6.85 -3.70
N VAL A 71 0.23 5.83 -3.53
CA VAL A 71 -0.21 4.48 -3.13
C VAL A 71 0.41 4.16 -1.78
N MET A 72 -0.42 3.94 -0.77
CA MET A 72 0.04 3.58 0.56
C MET A 72 -0.22 2.10 0.81
N PHE A 73 0.84 1.34 0.99
CA PHE A 73 0.75 -0.05 1.43
C PHE A 73 0.84 -0.09 2.95
N VAL A 74 -0.26 -0.47 3.59
CA VAL A 74 -0.42 -0.38 5.04
C VAL A 74 -0.48 -1.78 5.64
N VAL A 75 0.48 -2.07 6.50
CA VAL A 75 0.63 -3.37 7.18
C VAL A 75 0.47 -3.23 8.69
N ASP A 76 0.20 -4.33 9.40
CA ASP A 76 0.31 -4.33 10.85
C ASP A 76 1.80 -4.32 11.27
N ARG A 77 2.12 -3.67 12.39
CA ARG A 77 3.48 -3.64 12.93
C ARG A 77 4.04 -5.04 13.20
N HIS A 78 3.19 -5.96 13.60
CA HIS A 78 3.59 -7.35 13.88
C HIS A 78 3.94 -8.14 12.62
N ASP A 79 3.43 -7.72 11.47
CA ASP A 79 3.68 -8.37 10.18
C ASP A 79 4.85 -7.74 9.43
N LEU A 80 5.28 -6.54 9.84
CA LEU A 80 6.45 -5.87 9.29
C LEU A 80 7.72 -6.32 10.04
N ASP A 81 7.96 -7.62 10.07
CA ASP A 81 9.22 -8.17 10.57
C ASP A 81 10.37 -7.95 9.57
N THR A 82 11.59 -8.29 9.98
CA THR A 82 12.79 -8.09 9.16
C THR A 82 12.72 -8.81 7.80
N GLN A 83 12.08 -9.98 7.75
CA GLN A 83 11.93 -10.77 6.54
C GLN A 83 10.93 -10.10 5.59
N THR A 84 9.79 -9.69 6.07
CA THR A 84 8.76 -8.98 5.30
C THR A 84 9.26 -7.63 4.80
N GLN A 85 10.02 -6.89 5.60
CA GLN A 85 10.69 -5.67 5.16
C GLN A 85 11.65 -5.94 4.01
N ALA A 86 12.48 -6.98 4.11
CA ALA A 86 13.41 -7.36 3.06
C ALA A 86 12.70 -7.78 1.76
N GLU A 87 11.53 -8.45 1.86
CA GLU A 87 10.71 -8.78 0.70
C GLU A 87 10.19 -7.52 0.00
N TYR A 88 9.66 -6.55 0.74
CA TYR A 88 9.17 -5.30 0.17
C TYR A 88 10.30 -4.46 -0.43
N GLU A 89 11.44 -4.35 0.24
CA GLU A 89 12.63 -3.67 -0.31
C GLU A 89 13.17 -4.36 -1.57
N ALA A 90 13.03 -5.69 -1.66
CA ALA A 90 13.42 -6.43 -2.86
C ALA A 90 12.50 -6.19 -4.06
N PHE A 91 11.24 -5.77 -3.83
CA PHE A 91 10.31 -5.40 -4.88
C PHE A 91 10.41 -3.92 -5.28
N GLU A 92 10.62 -3.03 -4.32
CA GLU A 92 10.71 -1.58 -4.55
C GLU A 92 11.72 -0.98 -3.57
N PRO A 93 12.98 -0.82 -4.00
CA PRO A 93 14.04 -0.27 -3.16
C PRO A 93 13.71 1.15 -2.66
N GLY A 94 13.81 1.34 -1.36
CA GLY A 94 13.52 2.61 -0.70
C GLY A 94 12.03 2.90 -0.44
N ALA A 95 11.11 1.98 -0.72
CA ALA A 95 9.69 2.17 -0.44
C ALA A 95 9.32 1.90 1.04
N VAL A 96 10.09 1.04 1.73
CA VAL A 96 9.80 0.65 3.11
C VAL A 96 10.24 1.74 4.08
N ASP A 97 9.31 2.19 4.91
CA ASP A 97 9.63 2.99 6.09
C ASP A 97 10.04 2.06 7.25
N SER A 98 11.32 1.70 7.27
CA SER A 98 11.91 0.80 8.27
C SER A 98 12.17 1.46 9.63
N THR A 99 12.01 2.79 9.73
CA THR A 99 12.25 3.50 10.99
C THR A 99 11.03 3.48 11.88
N ASP A 100 11.21 3.47 13.21
CA ASP A 100 10.11 3.65 14.17
C ASP A 100 9.63 5.13 14.26
N ASN A 101 10.15 6.01 13.42
CA ASN A 101 9.92 7.43 13.49
C ASN A 101 8.82 7.90 12.52
N THR A 102 7.74 8.47 13.05
CA THR A 102 6.65 9.08 12.27
C THR A 102 7.12 10.28 11.42
N ASP A 103 8.19 10.98 11.83
CA ASP A 103 8.75 12.08 11.02
C ASP A 103 9.26 11.62 9.65
N GLU A 104 9.80 10.40 9.57
CA GLU A 104 10.24 9.86 8.28
C GLU A 104 9.06 9.57 7.37
N LEU A 105 7.97 9.01 7.89
CA LEU A 105 6.74 8.86 7.13
C LEU A 105 6.23 10.21 6.59
N VAL A 106 6.22 11.25 7.43
CA VAL A 106 5.80 12.60 7.02
C VAL A 106 6.68 13.12 5.88
N LYS A 107 8.00 12.95 5.94
CA LYS A 107 8.91 13.34 4.84
C LYS A 107 8.61 12.58 3.55
N ARG A 108 8.37 11.27 3.64
CA ARG A 108 8.03 10.43 2.48
C ARG A 108 6.69 10.81 1.86
N LEU A 109 5.72 11.20 2.65
CA LEU A 109 4.43 11.71 2.17
C LEU A 109 4.60 12.96 1.28
N HIS A 110 5.60 13.79 1.54
CA HIS A 110 5.95 14.96 0.72
C HIS A 110 6.96 14.67 -0.40
N SER A 111 7.57 13.48 -0.42
CA SER A 111 8.54 13.13 -1.46
C SER A 111 7.85 12.82 -2.80
N ASN A 112 8.65 12.73 -3.87
CA ASN A 112 8.15 12.34 -5.19
C ASN A 112 7.86 10.84 -5.32
N SER A 113 8.17 10.03 -4.30
CA SER A 113 7.86 8.60 -4.31
C SER A 113 6.35 8.40 -4.31
N LYS A 114 5.84 7.68 -5.29
CA LYS A 114 4.42 7.35 -5.37
C LYS A 114 4.02 6.20 -4.45
N ILE A 115 4.92 5.25 -4.18
CA ILE A 115 4.66 4.08 -3.32
C ILE A 115 5.29 4.31 -1.96
N ILE A 116 4.50 4.12 -0.91
CA ILE A 116 4.93 4.23 0.49
C ILE A 116 4.44 3.02 1.25
N ILE A 117 5.35 2.27 1.87
CA ILE A 117 5.03 1.14 2.72
C ILE A 117 5.20 1.56 4.17
N THR A 118 4.15 1.45 4.96
CA THR A 118 4.15 1.90 6.36
C THR A 118 3.25 1.03 7.24
N THR A 119 3.36 1.20 8.54
CA THR A 119 2.46 0.52 9.48
C THR A 119 1.22 1.35 9.77
N ILE A 120 0.10 0.66 10.06
CA ILE A 120 -1.15 1.33 10.44
C ILE A 120 -0.97 2.22 11.68
N GLN A 121 -0.11 1.81 12.61
CA GLN A 121 0.16 2.56 13.83
C GLN A 121 0.88 3.88 13.53
N LYS A 122 1.89 3.88 12.63
CA LYS A 122 2.58 5.11 12.21
C LYS A 122 1.64 6.03 11.43
N LEU A 123 0.88 5.48 10.50
CA LEU A 123 -0.08 6.27 9.73
C LEU A 123 -1.15 6.88 10.63
N ASN A 124 -1.68 6.11 11.59
CA ASN A 124 -2.60 6.64 12.60
C ASN A 124 -1.95 7.74 13.46
N ALA A 125 -0.69 7.58 13.87
CA ALA A 125 0.02 8.61 14.62
C ALA A 125 0.22 9.89 13.79
N ALA A 126 0.49 9.76 12.49
CA ALA A 126 0.65 10.88 11.57
C ALA A 126 -0.64 11.70 11.42
N VAL A 127 -1.80 11.04 11.33
CA VAL A 127 -3.09 11.73 11.15
C VAL A 127 -3.73 12.20 12.46
N SER A 128 -3.42 11.56 13.61
CA SER A 128 -4.10 11.85 14.89
C SER A 128 -3.35 12.85 15.76
N LYS A 129 -2.02 12.93 15.65
CA LYS A 129 -1.24 13.88 16.45
C LYS A 129 -1.17 15.23 15.71
N GLN A 130 -1.64 16.30 16.35
CA GLN A 130 -1.71 17.63 15.74
C GLN A 130 -0.37 18.12 15.15
N TRP A 131 0.73 17.79 15.79
CA TRP A 131 2.07 18.13 15.28
C TRP A 131 2.37 17.53 13.89
N TYR A 132 1.93 16.31 13.64
CA TYR A 132 2.13 15.65 12.35
C TYR A 132 1.02 15.98 11.35
N SER A 133 -0.24 15.97 11.79
CA SER A 133 -1.38 16.20 10.90
C SER A 133 -1.35 17.58 10.25
N SER A 134 -0.90 18.60 10.97
CA SER A 134 -0.71 19.94 10.37
C SER A 134 0.37 19.99 9.27
N ARG A 135 1.37 19.10 9.34
CA ARG A 135 2.45 19.01 8.35
C ARG A 135 2.04 18.24 7.09
N ILE A 136 1.04 17.37 7.18
CA ILE A 136 0.52 16.59 6.06
C ILE A 136 -0.85 17.08 5.56
N GLU A 137 -1.30 18.25 6.02
CA GLU A 137 -2.60 18.82 5.61
C GLU A 137 -2.68 19.04 4.09
N GLU A 138 -1.56 19.39 3.44
CA GLU A 138 -1.50 19.63 2.00
C GLU A 138 -1.86 18.39 1.17
N ILE A 139 -1.54 17.19 1.68
CA ILE A 139 -1.83 15.93 0.97
C ILE A 139 -3.19 15.34 1.32
N ARG A 140 -3.94 15.98 2.20
CA ARG A 140 -5.26 15.54 2.65
C ARG A 140 -6.24 15.30 1.50
N HIS A 141 -6.18 16.16 0.48
CA HIS A 141 -7.06 16.14 -0.69
C HIS A 141 -6.47 15.36 -1.88
N SER A 142 -5.23 14.89 -1.77
CA SER A 142 -4.59 14.08 -2.81
C SER A 142 -5.34 12.78 -3.02
N ARG A 143 -5.34 12.30 -4.28
CA ARG A 143 -5.90 10.99 -4.59
C ARG A 143 -4.97 9.88 -4.12
N ILE A 144 -5.37 9.21 -3.04
CA ILE A 144 -4.58 8.18 -2.39
C ILE A 144 -5.28 6.83 -2.50
N VAL A 145 -4.57 5.85 -3.03
CA VAL A 145 -5.02 4.45 -2.99
C VAL A 145 -4.31 3.76 -1.83
N MET A 146 -5.08 3.20 -0.90
CA MET A 146 -4.54 2.48 0.24
C MET A 146 -4.77 0.98 0.08
N ILE A 147 -3.72 0.21 0.21
CA ILE A 147 -3.76 -1.25 0.21
C ILE A 147 -3.42 -1.73 1.62
N PHE A 148 -4.40 -2.35 2.27
CA PHE A 148 -4.25 -2.91 3.62
C PHE A 148 -4.01 -4.41 3.53
N ASP A 149 -2.88 -4.86 4.06
CA ASP A 149 -2.62 -6.29 4.24
C ASP A 149 -3.19 -6.77 5.58
N GLU A 150 -3.67 -8.03 5.63
CA GLU A 150 -4.27 -8.66 6.81
C GLU A 150 -5.33 -7.78 7.53
N CYS A 151 -6.23 -7.16 6.76
CA CYS A 151 -7.20 -6.17 7.23
C CYS A 151 -8.25 -6.68 8.25
N HIS A 152 -8.27 -7.98 8.54
CA HIS A 152 -9.22 -8.60 9.49
C HIS A 152 -8.80 -8.46 10.96
N ARG A 153 -7.61 -7.95 11.27
CA ARG A 153 -7.12 -7.88 12.65
C ARG A 153 -7.83 -6.80 13.49
N SER A 154 -8.06 -7.09 14.78
CA SER A 154 -8.89 -6.31 15.70
C SER A 154 -8.43 -4.87 15.95
N HIS A 155 -7.14 -4.57 15.84
CA HIS A 155 -6.60 -3.22 16.03
C HIS A 155 -6.82 -2.27 14.85
N PHE A 156 -7.31 -2.79 13.73
CA PHE A 156 -7.58 -1.99 12.53
C PHE A 156 -8.73 -0.99 12.72
N GLY A 157 -9.74 -1.30 13.53
CA GLY A 157 -11.01 -0.56 13.55
C GLY A 157 -10.91 0.92 13.91
N GLU A 158 -10.18 1.29 14.97
CA GLU A 158 -10.05 2.68 15.41
C GLU A 158 -9.02 3.44 14.58
N CYS A 159 -7.85 2.84 14.36
CA CYS A 159 -6.81 3.43 13.51
C CYS A 159 -7.34 3.69 12.09
N HIS A 160 -8.03 2.73 11.51
CA HIS A 160 -8.65 2.86 10.19
C HIS A 160 -9.64 4.03 10.14
N LYS A 161 -10.51 4.19 11.15
CA LYS A 161 -11.47 5.31 11.21
C LYS A 161 -10.77 6.67 11.21
N ASN A 162 -9.68 6.82 11.96
CA ASN A 162 -8.93 8.07 12.03
C ASN A 162 -8.27 8.40 10.68
N ILE A 163 -7.70 7.38 10.02
CA ILE A 163 -7.04 7.53 8.71
C ILE A 163 -8.06 7.96 7.66
N VAL A 164 -9.19 7.24 7.55
CA VAL A 164 -10.26 7.56 6.58
C VAL A 164 -10.91 8.91 6.84
N LYS A 165 -11.01 9.32 8.11
CA LYS A 165 -11.53 10.65 8.45
C LYS A 165 -10.59 11.78 8.07
N PHE A 166 -9.28 11.52 8.07
CA PHE A 166 -8.30 12.54 7.75
C PHE A 166 -8.19 12.80 6.25
N PHE A 167 -8.08 11.76 5.44
CA PHE A 167 -7.93 11.88 3.99
C PHE A 167 -9.29 11.91 3.29
N ASP A 168 -9.54 12.94 2.50
CA ASP A 168 -10.85 13.18 1.88
C ASP A 168 -11.04 12.45 0.54
N ASN A 169 -9.95 12.05 -0.12
CA ASN A 169 -9.96 11.42 -1.45
C ASN A 169 -9.17 10.11 -1.45
N THR A 170 -9.71 9.11 -0.75
CA THR A 170 -9.07 7.80 -0.63
C THR A 170 -9.92 6.69 -1.18
N GLN A 171 -9.25 5.72 -1.79
CA GLN A 171 -9.85 4.45 -2.18
C GLN A 171 -9.07 3.31 -1.51
N ILE A 172 -9.77 2.35 -0.91
CA ILE A 172 -9.19 1.36 -0.02
C ILE A 172 -9.41 -0.04 -0.55
N PHE A 173 -8.34 -0.84 -0.59
CA PHE A 173 -8.37 -2.25 -0.92
C PHE A 173 -7.81 -3.06 0.25
N GLY A 174 -8.63 -3.95 0.79
CA GLY A 174 -8.26 -4.86 1.88
C GLY A 174 -7.90 -6.24 1.36
N PHE A 175 -6.74 -6.75 1.76
CA PHE A 175 -6.34 -8.15 1.54
C PHE A 175 -6.50 -8.94 2.85
N THR A 176 -6.98 -10.17 2.74
CA THR A 176 -7.13 -11.11 3.88
C THR A 176 -7.01 -12.56 3.43
#